data_cf977db3144297b6b327266542de298d
#
_entry.id   cf977db3144297b6b327266542de298d
#
_cell.length_a   1.000
_cell.length_b   1.000
_cell.length_c   1.000
_cell.angle_alpha   90.00
_cell.angle_beta   90.00
_cell.angle_gamma   90.00
#
_symmetry.space_group_name_H-M   'P 1'
#
loop_
_entity.id
_entity.type
_entity.pdbx_description
1 polymer ?
#
loop_
_entity_poly.entity_id
_entity_poly.type
_entity_poly.pdbx_seq_one_letter_code
_entity_poly.pdbx_strand_id
1 'polypeptide(L)'
;KYNVGGLCFFQGGPVRQANLTNFYQKIAKTPLMIAIDGEWGLGMRLDSVINFPRQLMMGAVPDARLIYQFGLAVGEQCKRLGIHVNYAPDIDINNNPMNPVINDRSFGEDKYKVALYGVQYMKGMQDVGVMACAKHFPGHGDVSVDSHYDLPVINKTRAQLDQLELYPFR
;
A
#
# COMPACT_ATOMS: atom_id res chain seq x y z
N LYS A 1 -24.40 -2.43 -16.16
CA LYS A 1 -25.62 -2.61 -15.34
C LYS A 1 -25.52 -1.81 -14.02
N TYR A 2 -24.33 -1.80 -13.38
CA TYR A 2 -24.16 -1.18 -12.04
C TYR A 2 -23.49 0.20 -12.07
N ASN A 3 -22.96 0.63 -13.19
CA ASN A 3 -22.28 1.93 -13.37
C ASN A 3 -21.27 2.21 -12.24
N VAL A 4 -20.34 1.26 -12.03
CA VAL A 4 -19.30 1.36 -10.98
C VAL A 4 -18.38 2.55 -11.23
N GLY A 5 -17.88 3.18 -10.16
CA GLY A 5 -16.97 4.32 -10.24
C GLY A 5 -15.49 3.94 -10.40
N GLY A 6 -15.12 2.69 -10.19
CA GLY A 6 -13.74 2.23 -10.28
C GLY A 6 -13.58 0.73 -10.33
N LEU A 7 -12.35 0.28 -10.59
CA LEU A 7 -11.95 -1.14 -10.62
C LEU A 7 -10.63 -1.31 -9.88
N CYS A 8 -10.49 -2.45 -9.19
CA CYS A 8 -9.23 -2.87 -8.59
C CYS A 8 -8.76 -4.17 -9.23
N PHE A 9 -7.50 -4.23 -9.66
CA PHE A 9 -6.90 -5.40 -10.28
C PHE A 9 -6.04 -6.17 -9.28
N PHE A 10 -6.14 -7.50 -9.30
CA PHE A 10 -5.46 -8.38 -8.35
C PHE A 10 -4.58 -9.45 -8.98
N GLN A 11 -4.68 -9.70 -10.29
CA GLN A 11 -3.96 -10.81 -10.94
C GLN A 11 -3.76 -10.56 -12.43
N GLY A 12 -2.78 -11.25 -13.00
CA GLY A 12 -2.48 -11.31 -14.43
C GLY A 12 -1.25 -10.52 -14.81
N GLY A 13 -0.96 -10.47 -16.11
CA GLY A 13 0.19 -9.73 -16.64
C GLY A 13 -0.10 -8.26 -16.94
N PRO A 14 0.94 -7.43 -17.03
CA PRO A 14 0.80 -5.98 -17.20
C PRO A 14 0.12 -5.60 -18.53
N VAL A 15 0.43 -6.33 -19.60
CA VAL A 15 -0.19 -6.09 -20.92
C VAL A 15 -1.69 -6.37 -20.88
N ARG A 16 -2.09 -7.48 -20.24
CA ARG A 16 -3.51 -7.80 -20.08
C ARG A 16 -4.23 -6.74 -19.27
N GLN A 17 -3.63 -6.28 -18.17
CA GLN A 17 -4.22 -5.21 -17.36
C GLN A 17 -4.36 -3.91 -18.15
N ALA A 18 -3.32 -3.47 -18.88
CA ALA A 18 -3.39 -2.28 -19.71
C ALA A 18 -4.53 -2.35 -20.74
N ASN A 19 -4.67 -3.50 -21.41
CA ASN A 19 -5.74 -3.72 -22.39
C ASN A 19 -7.13 -3.68 -21.74
N LEU A 20 -7.30 -4.30 -20.57
CA LEU A 20 -8.55 -4.27 -19.81
C LEU A 20 -8.88 -2.86 -19.33
N THR A 21 -7.89 -2.14 -18.80
CA THR A 21 -8.05 -0.74 -18.39
C THR A 21 -8.55 0.11 -19.55
N ASN A 22 -7.88 0.05 -20.71
CA ASN A 22 -8.28 0.78 -21.89
C ASN A 22 -9.68 0.40 -22.38
N PHE A 23 -10.00 -0.89 -22.39
CA PHE A 23 -11.32 -1.36 -22.77
C PHE A 23 -12.42 -0.82 -21.86
N TYR A 24 -12.26 -0.95 -20.54
CA TYR A 24 -13.26 -0.47 -19.59
C TYR A 24 -13.39 1.05 -19.58
N GLN A 25 -12.29 1.79 -19.69
CA GLN A 25 -12.35 3.25 -19.83
C GLN A 25 -13.10 3.70 -21.08
N LYS A 26 -12.92 2.97 -22.21
CA LYS A 26 -13.61 3.29 -23.47
C LYS A 26 -15.13 3.12 -23.40
N ILE A 27 -15.61 2.11 -22.67
CA ILE A 27 -17.05 1.82 -22.57
C ILE A 27 -17.74 2.49 -21.39
N ALA A 28 -16.99 3.02 -20.44
CA ALA A 28 -17.52 3.69 -19.26
C ALA A 28 -18.12 5.05 -19.64
N LYS A 29 -19.29 5.37 -19.10
CA LYS A 29 -19.91 6.69 -19.28
C LYS A 29 -19.20 7.79 -18.50
N THR A 30 -18.67 7.43 -17.34
CA THR A 30 -17.84 8.28 -16.47
C THR A 30 -16.48 7.63 -16.34
N PRO A 31 -15.37 8.36 -16.45
CA PRO A 31 -14.04 7.80 -16.29
C PRO A 31 -13.91 7.00 -15.00
N LEU A 32 -13.33 5.81 -15.08
CA LEU A 32 -13.16 4.91 -13.95
C LEU A 32 -11.91 5.24 -13.14
N MET A 33 -12.02 5.19 -11.81
CA MET A 33 -10.87 5.16 -10.92
C MET A 33 -10.27 3.77 -10.94
N ILE A 34 -9.04 3.63 -11.39
CA ILE A 34 -8.32 2.33 -11.41
C ILE A 34 -7.41 2.25 -10.19
N ALA A 35 -7.52 1.17 -9.45
CA ALA A 35 -6.75 0.92 -8.25
C ALA A 35 -5.99 -0.42 -8.31
N ILE A 36 -4.94 -0.51 -7.51
CA ILE A 36 -4.20 -1.74 -7.23
C ILE A 36 -3.80 -1.79 -5.76
N ASP A 37 -3.56 -2.98 -5.24
CA ASP A 37 -2.97 -3.21 -3.94
C ASP A 37 -1.52 -3.69 -4.16
N GLY A 38 -0.60 -2.77 -4.32
CA GLY A 38 0.79 -3.02 -4.71
C GLY A 38 1.79 -2.46 -3.71
N GLU A 39 1.87 -3.05 -2.50
CA GLU A 39 2.71 -2.56 -1.40
C GLU A 39 4.21 -2.56 -1.76
N TRP A 40 4.66 -3.55 -2.51
CA TRP A 40 6.03 -3.60 -3.05
C TRP A 40 6.04 -3.52 -4.58
N GLY A 41 5.16 -2.67 -5.11
CA GLY A 41 5.00 -2.45 -6.54
C GLY A 41 4.05 -3.44 -7.20
N LEU A 42 3.97 -3.36 -8.51
CA LEU A 42 3.04 -4.19 -9.30
C LEU A 42 3.30 -5.69 -9.15
N GLY A 43 4.53 -6.10 -8.83
CA GLY A 43 4.89 -7.51 -8.63
C GLY A 43 4.19 -8.20 -7.45
N MET A 44 3.54 -7.44 -6.55
CA MET A 44 2.64 -8.03 -5.56
C MET A 44 1.43 -8.71 -6.20
N ARG A 45 0.96 -8.20 -7.35
CA ARG A 45 -0.30 -8.62 -7.98
C ARG A 45 -0.14 -9.10 -9.41
N LEU A 46 0.85 -8.59 -10.12
CA LEU A 46 1.04 -8.88 -11.53
C LEU A 46 2.29 -9.73 -11.74
N ASP A 47 2.19 -10.70 -12.64
CA ASP A 47 3.35 -11.45 -13.13
C ASP A 47 4.15 -10.64 -14.16
N SER A 48 5.37 -11.10 -14.46
CA SER A 48 6.22 -10.53 -15.53
C SER A 48 6.53 -9.03 -15.37
N VAL A 49 6.66 -8.56 -14.13
CA VAL A 49 7.06 -7.20 -13.77
C VAL A 49 8.21 -7.25 -12.76
N ILE A 50 8.85 -6.10 -12.54
CA ILE A 50 9.89 -5.97 -11.51
C ILE A 50 9.26 -6.14 -10.13
N ASN A 51 9.79 -7.09 -9.36
CA ASN A 51 9.50 -7.27 -7.95
C ASN A 51 10.45 -6.42 -7.12
N PHE A 52 9.91 -5.53 -6.31
CA PHE A 52 10.69 -4.85 -5.29
C PHE A 52 10.72 -5.65 -3.98
N PRO A 53 11.69 -5.38 -3.09
CA PRO A 53 11.69 -5.95 -1.75
C PRO A 53 10.45 -5.53 -0.95
N ARG A 54 10.04 -6.39 -0.01
CA ARG A 54 8.99 -6.05 0.95
C ARG A 54 9.44 -4.97 1.92
N GLN A 55 8.50 -4.28 2.54
CA GLN A 55 8.76 -3.08 3.32
C GLN A 55 9.68 -3.31 4.52
N LEU A 56 9.67 -4.50 5.14
CA LEU A 56 10.58 -4.80 6.25
C LEU A 56 12.06 -4.76 5.80
N MET A 57 12.36 -5.30 4.63
CA MET A 57 13.69 -5.20 4.04
C MET A 57 14.04 -3.75 3.70
N MET A 58 13.09 -2.99 3.16
CA MET A 58 13.25 -1.55 2.91
C MET A 58 13.43 -0.77 4.23
N GLY A 59 12.81 -1.23 5.32
CA GLY A 59 13.00 -0.69 6.67
C GLY A 59 14.42 -0.83 7.21
N ALA A 60 15.20 -1.77 6.70
CA ALA A 60 16.63 -1.93 7.05
C ALA A 60 17.55 -0.93 6.31
N VAL A 61 17.06 -0.25 5.27
CA VAL A 61 17.85 0.74 4.52
C VAL A 61 18.06 1.98 5.39
N PRO A 62 19.28 2.49 5.55
CA PRO A 62 19.54 3.62 6.45
C PRO A 62 19.15 4.98 5.86
N ASP A 63 19.03 5.10 4.54
CA ASP A 63 18.76 6.35 3.83
C ASP A 63 17.31 6.43 3.36
N ALA A 64 16.52 7.25 4.03
CA ALA A 64 15.10 7.47 3.71
C ALA A 64 14.86 8.01 2.28
N ARG A 65 15.88 8.63 1.65
CA ARG A 65 15.78 9.08 0.26
C ARG A 65 15.61 7.92 -0.72
N LEU A 66 16.15 6.74 -0.40
CA LEU A 66 15.96 5.53 -1.21
C LEU A 66 14.52 5.03 -1.13
N ILE A 67 13.82 5.27 -0.01
CA ILE A 67 12.40 4.94 0.12
C ILE A 67 11.54 5.88 -0.75
N TYR A 68 11.91 7.16 -0.83
CA TYR A 68 11.27 8.08 -1.76
C TYR A 68 11.47 7.63 -3.22
N GLN A 69 12.69 7.23 -3.60
CA GLN A 69 12.97 6.71 -4.95
C GLN A 69 12.21 5.41 -5.24
N PHE A 70 12.08 4.54 -4.25
CA PHE A 70 11.23 3.37 -4.33
C PHE A 70 9.76 3.77 -4.61
N GLY A 71 9.24 4.77 -3.90
CA GLY A 71 7.91 5.32 -4.12
C GLY A 71 7.72 5.88 -5.54
N LEU A 72 8.72 6.62 -6.06
CA LEU A 72 8.73 7.09 -7.45
C LEU A 72 8.63 5.93 -8.43
N ALA A 73 9.47 4.90 -8.27
CA ALA A 73 9.51 3.77 -9.19
C ALA A 73 8.18 2.98 -9.19
N VAL A 74 7.58 2.76 -8.01
CA VAL A 74 6.25 2.12 -7.90
C VAL A 74 5.17 3.01 -8.53
N GLY A 75 5.21 4.31 -8.28
CA GLY A 75 4.27 5.26 -8.87
C GLY A 75 4.36 5.29 -10.39
N GLU A 76 5.56 5.27 -10.96
CA GLU A 76 5.76 5.21 -12.41
C GLU A 76 5.24 3.90 -13.03
N GLN A 77 5.45 2.75 -12.34
CA GLN A 77 4.84 1.50 -12.75
C GLN A 77 3.31 1.61 -12.81
N CYS A 78 2.70 2.18 -11.76
CA CYS A 78 1.24 2.38 -11.68
C CYS A 78 0.75 3.30 -12.79
N LYS A 79 1.38 4.46 -12.96
CA LYS A 79 1.04 5.45 -14.00
C LYS A 79 1.09 4.87 -15.41
N ARG A 80 2.10 4.05 -15.70
CA ARG A 80 2.28 3.39 -17.00
C ARG A 80 1.12 2.46 -17.36
N LEU A 81 0.44 1.88 -16.36
CA LEU A 81 -0.73 1.01 -16.55
C LEU A 81 -2.07 1.71 -16.37
N GLY A 82 -2.06 3.04 -16.22
CA GLY A 82 -3.29 3.82 -16.00
C GLY A 82 -3.93 3.60 -14.64
N ILE A 83 -3.11 3.25 -13.63
CA ILE A 83 -3.55 3.10 -12.24
C ILE A 83 -3.48 4.46 -11.56
N HIS A 84 -4.59 4.87 -10.94
CA HIS A 84 -4.73 6.15 -10.27
C HIS A 84 -4.46 6.08 -8.77
N VAL A 85 -4.79 4.93 -8.14
CA VAL A 85 -4.65 4.71 -6.70
C VAL A 85 -3.86 3.43 -6.44
N ASN A 86 -2.81 3.51 -5.62
CA ASN A 86 -2.19 2.34 -5.05
C ASN A 86 -2.52 2.27 -3.55
N TYR A 87 -3.08 1.14 -3.09
CA TYR A 87 -3.35 0.88 -1.67
C TYR A 87 -2.05 0.53 -0.92
N ALA A 88 -1.17 1.51 -0.85
CA ALA A 88 0.15 1.50 -0.21
C ALA A 88 0.51 2.93 0.24
N PRO A 89 1.40 3.09 1.23
CA PRO A 89 2.17 2.08 1.95
C PRO A 89 1.41 1.39 3.08
N ASP A 90 1.90 0.21 3.51
CA ASP A 90 1.63 -0.32 4.84
C ASP A 90 2.44 0.49 5.85
N ILE A 91 1.77 1.18 6.77
CA ILE A 91 2.38 1.98 7.85
C ILE A 91 1.98 1.44 9.24
N ASP A 92 1.58 0.18 9.29
CA ASP A 92 1.39 -0.52 10.56
C ASP A 92 2.73 -0.69 11.28
N ILE A 93 2.73 -0.45 12.58
CA ILE A 93 3.91 -0.66 13.42
C ILE A 93 3.93 -2.14 13.84
N ASN A 94 4.96 -2.89 13.45
CA ASN A 94 5.05 -4.33 13.69
C ASN A 94 5.46 -4.65 15.12
N ASN A 95 4.60 -4.31 16.10
CA ASN A 95 4.90 -4.42 17.53
C ASN A 95 4.46 -5.75 18.17
N ASN A 96 3.79 -6.62 17.42
CA ASN A 96 3.44 -7.97 17.85
C ASN A 96 4.09 -9.03 16.95
N PRO A 97 5.11 -9.76 17.43
CA PRO A 97 5.78 -10.78 16.63
C PRO A 97 4.88 -11.98 16.27
N MET A 98 3.74 -12.13 16.94
CA MET A 98 2.73 -13.17 16.64
C MET A 98 1.65 -12.69 15.68
N ASN A 99 1.75 -11.47 15.17
CA ASN A 99 0.79 -10.95 14.19
C ASN A 99 0.81 -11.83 12.93
N PRO A 100 -0.34 -12.37 12.48
CA PRO A 100 -0.36 -13.30 11.35
C PRO A 100 -0.33 -12.61 9.98
N VAL A 101 -0.47 -11.28 9.91
CA VAL A 101 -0.78 -10.57 8.66
C VAL A 101 0.28 -9.54 8.28
N ILE A 102 0.75 -8.73 9.22
CA ILE A 102 1.61 -7.56 8.92
C ILE A 102 3.06 -7.98 8.69
N ASN A 103 3.76 -8.46 9.69
CA ASN A 103 5.11 -9.02 9.57
C ASN A 103 6.03 -8.21 8.63
N ASP A 104 6.47 -8.83 7.54
CA ASP A 104 7.38 -8.25 6.56
C ASP A 104 6.75 -7.19 5.62
N ARG A 105 5.45 -6.93 5.78
CA ARG A 105 4.76 -5.83 5.09
C ARG A 105 5.02 -4.46 5.74
N SER A 106 5.34 -4.42 7.05
CA SER A 106 5.69 -3.20 7.78
C SER A 106 7.15 -2.76 7.52
N PHE A 107 7.43 -1.47 7.68
CA PHE A 107 8.81 -0.96 7.72
C PHE A 107 9.55 -1.28 9.03
N GLY A 108 8.88 -1.86 10.02
CA GLY A 108 9.47 -2.30 11.30
C GLY A 108 8.67 -1.91 12.54
N GLU A 109 9.36 -1.90 13.68
CA GLU A 109 8.77 -1.72 15.01
C GLU A 109 8.87 -0.28 15.52
N ASP A 110 9.77 0.53 14.97
CA ASP A 110 9.97 1.92 15.37
C ASP A 110 8.95 2.83 14.66
N LYS A 111 8.02 3.38 15.45
CA LYS A 111 6.96 4.26 14.94
C LYS A 111 7.48 5.49 14.18
N TYR A 112 8.64 6.03 14.59
CA TYR A 112 9.23 7.19 13.93
C TYR A 112 9.77 6.84 12.56
N LYS A 113 10.43 5.67 12.47
CA LYS A 113 10.92 5.14 11.19
C LYS A 113 9.76 4.77 10.28
N VAL A 114 8.75 4.06 10.79
CA VAL A 114 7.54 3.70 10.02
C VAL A 114 6.87 4.93 9.44
N ALA A 115 6.68 5.98 10.26
CA ALA A 115 6.10 7.25 9.82
C ALA A 115 6.97 7.93 8.76
N LEU A 116 8.27 8.07 9.00
CA LEU A 116 9.19 8.70 8.05
C LEU A 116 9.20 7.97 6.71
N TYR A 117 9.31 6.64 6.72
CA TYR A 117 9.40 5.84 5.50
C TYR A 117 8.06 5.78 4.77
N GLY A 118 6.95 5.71 5.52
CA GLY A 118 5.61 5.83 4.95
C GLY A 118 5.43 7.15 4.19
N VAL A 119 5.84 8.28 4.80
CA VAL A 119 5.79 9.61 4.15
C VAL A 119 6.68 9.65 2.90
N GLN A 120 7.90 9.11 2.96
CA GLN A 120 8.79 9.10 1.79
C GLN A 120 8.20 8.27 0.65
N TYR A 121 7.65 7.09 0.96
CA TYR A 121 7.00 6.26 -0.04
C TYR A 121 5.78 6.95 -0.67
N MET A 122 4.89 7.52 0.17
CA MET A 122 3.74 8.31 -0.31
C MET A 122 4.16 9.43 -1.24
N LYS A 123 5.13 10.27 -0.81
CA LYS A 123 5.63 11.40 -1.60
C LYS A 123 6.13 10.95 -2.96
N GLY A 124 6.92 9.87 -3.01
CA GLY A 124 7.41 9.33 -4.29
C GLY A 124 6.28 8.99 -5.26
N MET A 125 5.24 8.29 -4.79
CA MET A 125 4.07 7.97 -5.63
C MET A 125 3.29 9.22 -6.05
N GLN A 126 3.06 10.15 -5.11
CA GLN A 126 2.28 11.36 -5.37
C GLN A 126 2.97 12.32 -6.33
N ASP A 127 4.30 12.42 -6.30
CA ASP A 127 5.07 13.29 -7.21
C ASP A 127 4.98 12.85 -8.67
N VAL A 128 4.65 11.59 -8.94
CA VAL A 128 4.34 11.11 -10.29
C VAL A 128 2.82 11.05 -10.59
N GLY A 129 1.98 11.54 -9.68
CA GLY A 129 0.54 11.69 -9.88
C GLY A 129 -0.29 10.46 -9.52
N VAL A 130 0.22 9.54 -8.69
CA VAL A 130 -0.50 8.37 -8.19
C VAL A 130 -0.91 8.61 -6.75
N MET A 131 -2.19 8.45 -6.42
CA MET A 131 -2.69 8.55 -5.06
C MET A 131 -2.20 7.38 -4.21
N ALA A 132 -1.65 7.69 -3.05
CA ALA A 132 -1.28 6.72 -2.04
C ALA A 132 -2.42 6.51 -1.02
N CYS A 133 -2.42 5.36 -0.37
CA CYS A 133 -3.37 5.04 0.69
C CYS A 133 -2.62 4.41 1.86
N ALA A 134 -2.36 5.21 2.88
CA ALA A 134 -1.75 4.74 4.12
C ALA A 134 -2.69 3.76 4.86
N LYS A 135 -2.18 2.57 5.20
CA LYS A 135 -2.98 1.50 5.79
C LYS A 135 -2.21 0.76 6.87
N HIS A 136 -2.93 0.05 7.80
CA HIS A 136 -4.38 -0.14 7.91
C HIS A 136 -4.92 0.60 9.13
N PHE A 137 -5.53 1.72 8.91
CA PHE A 137 -6.08 2.54 10.00
C PHE A 137 -7.05 1.72 10.89
N PRO A 138 -6.98 1.84 12.22
CA PRO A 138 -6.11 2.72 13.05
C PRO A 138 -4.76 2.09 13.42
N GLY A 139 -4.34 1.00 12.82
CA GLY A 139 -3.14 0.23 13.07
C GLY A 139 -3.44 -1.25 13.25
N HIS A 140 -2.83 -2.10 12.44
CA HIS A 140 -3.06 -3.56 12.42
C HIS A 140 -1.86 -4.34 12.99
N GLY A 141 -0.79 -3.66 13.41
CA GLY A 141 0.47 -4.33 13.79
C GLY A 141 0.41 -5.09 15.12
N ASP A 142 -0.53 -4.76 16.01
CA ASP A 142 -0.64 -5.35 17.35
C ASP A 142 -1.69 -6.49 17.47
N VAL A 143 -2.47 -6.72 16.42
CA VAL A 143 -3.52 -7.73 16.49
C VAL A 143 -2.97 -9.14 16.31
N SER A 144 -3.66 -10.12 16.90
CA SER A 144 -3.33 -11.56 16.82
C SER A 144 -4.26 -12.34 15.88
N VAL A 145 -5.20 -11.64 15.23
CA VAL A 145 -6.19 -12.23 14.33
C VAL A 145 -6.06 -11.62 12.95
N ASP A 146 -6.13 -12.46 11.92
CA ASP A 146 -6.18 -12.03 10.53
C ASP A 146 -7.57 -11.50 10.18
N SER A 147 -7.66 -10.24 9.76
CA SER A 147 -8.90 -9.58 9.37
C SER A 147 -9.60 -10.22 8.15
N HIS A 148 -8.94 -11.11 7.43
CA HIS A 148 -9.56 -11.89 6.36
C HIS A 148 -10.43 -13.05 6.88
N TYR A 149 -10.22 -13.47 8.12
CA TYR A 149 -10.93 -14.61 8.71
C TYR A 149 -11.87 -14.22 9.85
N ASP A 150 -11.53 -13.18 10.64
CA ASP A 150 -12.32 -12.72 11.77
C ASP A 150 -12.08 -11.23 12.03
N LEU A 151 -12.95 -10.59 12.81
CA LEU A 151 -12.82 -9.17 13.16
C LEU A 151 -11.73 -8.98 14.22
N PRO A 152 -10.60 -8.37 13.89
CA PRO A 152 -9.58 -8.08 14.88
C PRO A 152 -10.06 -7.00 15.86
N VAL A 153 -9.78 -7.22 17.14
CA VAL A 153 -10.12 -6.29 18.21
C VAL A 153 -8.85 -5.69 18.80
N ILE A 154 -8.80 -4.38 18.88
CA ILE A 154 -7.72 -3.63 19.51
C ILE A 154 -8.18 -3.15 20.87
N ASN A 155 -7.74 -3.82 21.95
CA ASN A 155 -8.11 -3.50 23.34
C ASN A 155 -7.23 -2.37 23.88
N LYS A 156 -7.28 -1.18 23.26
CA LYS A 156 -6.50 0.01 23.65
C LYS A 156 -7.41 1.22 23.80
N THR A 157 -7.10 2.05 24.78
CA THR A 157 -7.70 3.37 24.90
C THR A 157 -7.24 4.29 23.79
N ARG A 158 -7.98 5.35 23.50
CA ARG A 158 -7.57 6.36 22.52
C ARG A 158 -6.18 6.92 22.81
N ALA A 159 -5.86 7.20 24.07
CA ALA A 159 -4.56 7.72 24.47
C ALA A 159 -3.41 6.73 24.16
N GLN A 160 -3.66 5.43 24.35
CA GLN A 160 -2.68 4.39 23.98
C GLN A 160 -2.48 4.30 22.47
N LEU A 161 -3.56 4.32 21.68
CA LEU A 161 -3.49 4.36 20.22
C LEU A 161 -2.74 5.60 19.73
N ASP A 162 -2.97 6.76 20.34
CA ASP A 162 -2.30 8.01 20.01
C ASP A 162 -0.79 7.97 20.26
N GLN A 163 -0.33 7.17 21.21
CA GLN A 163 1.07 7.01 21.55
C GLN A 163 1.84 6.12 20.56
N LEU A 164 1.18 5.17 19.92
CA LEU A 164 1.81 4.19 19.04
C LEU A 164 1.11 4.09 17.68
N GLU A 165 0.00 3.36 17.58
CA GLU A 165 -0.60 2.94 16.31
C GLU A 165 -1.00 4.11 15.40
N LEU A 166 -1.53 5.19 15.99
CA LEU A 166 -1.98 6.36 15.23
C LEU A 166 -0.84 7.32 14.86
N TYR A 167 0.37 7.11 15.39
CA TYR A 167 1.48 8.03 15.12
C TYR A 167 1.81 8.16 13.62
N PRO A 168 1.91 7.08 12.83
CA PRO A 168 2.20 7.18 11.40
C PRO A 168 1.08 7.80 10.56
N PHE A 169 -0.14 7.90 11.09
CA PHE A 169 -1.31 8.46 10.40
C PHE A 169 -1.52 9.98 10.63
N ARG A 170 -0.59 10.65 11.30
CA ARG A 170 -0.65 12.10 11.62
C ARG A 170 0.24 12.96 10.70
#